data_3b993fc67f2812662727879c154d0858
#
_entry.id   3b993fc67f2812662727879c154d0858
#
_cell.length_a   1.000
_cell.length_b   1.000
_cell.length_c   1.000
_cell.angle_alpha   90.00
_cell.angle_beta   90.00
_cell.angle_gamma   90.00
#
_symmetry.space_group_name_H-M   'P 1'
#
loop_
_entity.id
_entity.type
_entity.pdbx_description
1 polymer ?
#
loop_
_entity_poly.entity_id
_entity_poly.type
_entity_poly.pdbx_seq_one_letter_code
_entity_poly.pdbx_strand_id
1 'polypeptide(L)'
;MQAYFRDAVGTDLPALGALLRGSSGADSGPDGSTNGSYRDALAEIDRTDGNYLLVAEYDRQIVAVLQLVAYRQLHERGGRTAQIVLLRVAEEYRTSGVTGMLVDHAVGRARDLGCRRVQVMSGTDRSDEHPFWERAGFVQLDRGYARPLD
;
A
#
# COMPACT_ATOMS: atom_id res chain seq x y z
N MET A 1 3.03 0.67 -21.09
CA MET A 1 4.03 0.61 -20.01
C MET A 1 4.16 -0.84 -19.54
N GLN A 2 5.38 -1.32 -19.43
CA GLN A 2 5.64 -2.66 -18.92
C GLN A 2 6.31 -2.54 -17.56
N ALA A 3 5.54 -2.70 -16.51
CA ALA A 3 6.04 -2.64 -15.14
C ALA A 3 6.17 -4.05 -14.55
N TYR A 4 7.10 -4.20 -13.63
CA TYR A 4 7.28 -5.43 -12.87
C TYR A 4 6.76 -5.23 -11.45
N PHE A 5 6.03 -6.21 -10.95
CA PHE A 5 5.45 -6.17 -9.61
C PHE A 5 6.11 -7.26 -8.78
N ARG A 6 6.65 -6.88 -7.64
CA ARG A 6 7.37 -7.78 -6.75
C ARG A 6 7.34 -7.29 -5.32
N ASP A 7 7.77 -8.13 -4.42
CA ASP A 7 7.95 -7.73 -3.02
C ASP A 7 9.15 -6.79 -2.90
N ALA A 8 9.06 -5.82 -2.01
CA ALA A 8 10.16 -4.90 -1.74
C ALA A 8 11.31 -5.64 -1.04
N VAL A 9 12.52 -5.20 -1.31
CA VAL A 9 13.73 -5.69 -0.67
C VAL A 9 14.50 -4.53 -0.07
N GLY A 10 15.50 -4.84 0.79
CA GLY A 10 16.24 -3.80 1.52
C GLY A 10 16.87 -2.73 0.64
N THR A 11 17.32 -3.08 -0.56
CA THR A 11 17.94 -2.13 -1.49
C THR A 11 16.94 -1.15 -2.09
N ASP A 12 15.64 -1.38 -1.93
CA ASP A 12 14.61 -0.45 -2.38
C ASP A 12 14.41 0.72 -1.41
N LEU A 13 15.01 0.68 -0.24
CA LEU A 13 14.74 1.63 0.84
C LEU A 13 14.89 3.10 0.43
N PRO A 14 15.95 3.51 -0.29
CA PRO A 14 16.05 4.92 -0.71
C PRO A 14 14.89 5.36 -1.61
N ALA A 15 14.49 4.52 -2.55
CA ALA A 15 13.37 4.82 -3.45
C ALA A 15 12.04 4.88 -2.70
N LEU A 16 11.83 3.97 -1.74
CA LEU A 16 10.64 3.97 -0.91
C LEU A 16 10.55 5.25 -0.07
N GLY A 17 11.66 5.66 0.53
CA GLY A 17 11.71 6.91 1.28
C GLY A 17 11.34 8.11 0.42
N ALA A 18 11.81 8.15 -0.82
CA ALA A 18 11.49 9.22 -1.76
C ALA A 18 10.00 9.26 -2.08
N LEU A 19 9.37 8.11 -2.31
CA LEU A 19 7.94 8.02 -2.58
C LEU A 19 7.11 8.52 -1.38
N LEU A 20 7.51 8.16 -0.17
CA LEU A 20 6.79 8.54 1.03
C LEU A 20 6.93 10.02 1.36
N ARG A 21 8.11 10.59 1.15
CA ARG A 21 8.35 12.01 1.40
C ARG A 21 7.62 12.93 0.43
N GLY A 22 7.37 12.46 -0.78
CA GLY A 22 6.74 13.27 -1.82
C GLY A 22 5.25 13.49 -1.66
N SER A 23 4.59 12.86 -0.69
CA SER A 23 3.13 12.79 -0.71
C SER A 23 2.41 13.68 0.30
N SER A 24 3.02 14.15 1.33
CA SER A 24 2.49 15.18 2.27
C SER A 24 3.43 15.22 3.45
N GLY A 25 3.80 16.34 3.92
CA GLY A 25 4.80 16.50 4.96
C GLY A 25 4.65 15.63 6.23
N ALA A 26 3.70 14.72 6.27
CA ALA A 26 3.46 13.87 7.45
C ALA A 26 4.58 12.85 7.70
N ASP A 27 5.28 12.43 6.63
CA ASP A 27 6.34 11.43 6.75
C ASP A 27 7.74 12.04 6.70
N SER A 28 7.86 13.36 6.62
CA SER A 28 9.15 14.02 6.62
C SER A 28 9.49 14.45 8.04
N GLY A 29 10.48 13.80 8.62
CA GLY A 29 11.06 14.27 9.87
C GLY A 29 11.75 15.61 9.65
N PRO A 30 11.95 16.40 10.71
CA PRO A 30 12.54 17.74 10.59
C PRO A 30 13.97 17.73 10.07
N ASP A 31 14.66 16.61 10.07
CA ASP A 31 16.04 16.48 9.63
C ASP A 31 16.19 15.54 8.43
N GLY A 32 15.10 15.06 7.86
CA GLY A 32 15.15 14.09 6.77
C GLY A 32 15.69 12.73 7.17
N SER A 33 15.91 12.47 8.45
CA SER A 33 16.52 11.24 8.95
C SER A 33 15.50 10.15 9.21
N THR A 34 14.51 9.98 8.34
CA THR A 34 13.50 8.93 8.48
C THR A 34 14.00 7.56 8.01
N ASN A 35 15.21 7.50 7.43
CA ASN A 35 15.75 6.25 6.86
C ASN A 35 15.91 5.13 7.89
N GLY A 36 16.29 5.46 9.13
CA GLY A 36 16.41 4.47 10.20
C GLY A 36 15.08 3.86 10.57
N SER A 37 14.04 4.70 10.72
CA SER A 37 12.69 4.24 11.02
C SER A 37 12.11 3.40 9.91
N TYR A 38 12.33 3.78 8.65
CA TYR A 38 11.85 3.02 7.51
C TYR A 38 12.58 1.67 7.40
N ARG A 39 13.89 1.65 7.70
CA ARG A 39 14.65 0.40 7.70
C ARG A 39 14.11 -0.57 8.72
N ASP A 40 13.86 -0.11 9.94
CA ASP A 40 13.32 -0.94 11.00
C ASP A 40 11.93 -1.44 10.66
N ALA A 41 11.08 -0.57 10.09
CA ALA A 41 9.74 -0.94 9.67
C ALA A 41 9.78 -1.99 8.56
N LEU A 42 10.63 -1.82 7.57
CA LEU A 42 10.76 -2.78 6.47
C LEU A 42 11.21 -4.14 7.00
N ALA A 43 12.18 -4.16 7.93
CA ALA A 43 12.65 -5.40 8.52
C ALA A 43 11.53 -6.10 9.31
N GLU A 44 10.71 -5.34 10.04
CA GLU A 44 9.59 -5.93 10.78
C GLU A 44 8.51 -6.45 9.83
N ILE A 45 8.19 -5.72 8.78
CA ILE A 45 7.24 -6.16 7.76
C ILE A 45 7.70 -7.50 7.15
N ASP A 46 8.99 -7.61 6.82
CA ASP A 46 9.54 -8.83 6.24
C ASP A 46 9.42 -10.03 7.18
N ARG A 47 9.49 -9.80 8.48
CA ARG A 47 9.42 -10.87 9.49
C ARG A 47 8.00 -11.21 9.91
N THR A 48 7.02 -10.40 9.55
CA THR A 48 5.65 -10.55 10.05
C THR A 48 4.78 -11.23 9.02
N ASP A 49 4.29 -12.42 9.34
CA ASP A 49 3.36 -13.13 8.48
C ASP A 49 2.11 -12.28 8.26
N GLY A 50 1.62 -12.26 7.04
CA GLY A 50 0.43 -11.49 6.70
C GLY A 50 0.69 -10.04 6.39
N ASN A 51 1.94 -9.60 6.36
CA ASN A 51 2.29 -8.21 6.07
C ASN A 51 3.22 -8.20 4.84
N TYR A 52 2.81 -7.52 3.78
CA TYR A 52 3.50 -7.54 2.50
C TYR A 52 3.68 -6.13 1.98
N LEU A 53 4.87 -5.85 1.49
CA LEU A 53 5.17 -4.58 0.85
C LEU A 53 5.48 -4.86 -0.62
N LEU A 54 4.60 -4.40 -1.50
CA LEU A 54 4.67 -4.67 -2.93
C LEU A 54 5.11 -3.40 -3.65
N VAL A 55 5.96 -3.55 -4.66
CA VAL A 55 6.43 -2.42 -5.44
C VAL A 55 6.18 -2.66 -6.92
N ALA A 56 6.01 -1.57 -7.65
CA ALA A 56 6.00 -1.56 -9.10
C ALA A 56 7.33 -0.96 -9.56
N GLU A 57 8.03 -1.69 -10.42
CA GLU A 57 9.30 -1.27 -10.99
C GLU A 57 9.13 -1.05 -12.49
N TYR A 58 9.55 0.10 -12.96
CA TYR A 58 9.54 0.44 -14.36
C TYR A 58 10.88 1.08 -14.71
N ASP A 59 11.50 0.58 -15.77
CA ASP A 59 12.81 1.06 -16.23
C ASP A 59 13.83 1.10 -15.07
N ARG A 60 13.86 0.02 -14.29
CA ARG A 60 14.76 -0.16 -13.13
C ARG A 60 14.55 0.83 -12.00
N GLN A 61 13.41 1.51 -12.00
CA GLN A 61 13.07 2.47 -10.94
C GLN A 61 11.78 2.04 -10.25
N ILE A 62 11.74 2.22 -8.93
CA ILE A 62 10.53 1.97 -8.18
C ILE A 62 9.60 3.18 -8.40
N VAL A 63 8.45 2.93 -8.99
CA VAL A 63 7.50 3.99 -9.34
C VAL A 63 6.25 3.97 -8.47
N ALA A 64 6.02 2.90 -7.72
CA ALA A 64 4.85 2.79 -6.84
C ALA A 64 5.11 1.78 -5.74
N VAL A 65 4.43 1.95 -4.61
CA VAL A 65 4.49 1.03 -3.48
C VAL A 65 3.09 0.85 -2.89
N LEU A 66 2.80 -0.38 -2.46
CA LEU A 66 1.55 -0.72 -1.82
C LEU A 66 1.85 -1.66 -0.65
N GLN A 67 1.28 -1.38 0.52
CA GLN A 67 1.36 -2.29 1.65
C GLN A 67 0.04 -2.99 1.84
N LEU A 68 0.08 -4.31 1.91
CA LEU A 68 -1.07 -5.19 2.08
C LEU A 68 -0.94 -5.94 3.39
N VAL A 69 -1.96 -5.92 4.21
CA VAL A 69 -2.01 -6.66 5.47
C VAL A 69 -3.14 -7.67 5.39
N ALA A 70 -2.85 -8.93 5.63
CA ALA A 70 -3.85 -9.98 5.67
C ALA A 70 -3.99 -10.48 7.10
N TYR A 71 -5.21 -10.54 7.59
CA TYR A 71 -5.47 -10.96 8.97
C TYR A 71 -6.73 -11.82 9.02
N ARG A 72 -6.78 -12.68 10.04
CA ARG A 72 -7.93 -13.55 10.26
C ARG A 72 -8.91 -12.85 11.19
N GLN A 73 -10.18 -12.95 10.87
CA GLN A 73 -11.26 -12.39 11.69
C GLN A 73 -12.02 -13.53 12.35
N LEU A 74 -12.37 -13.35 13.62
CA LEU A 74 -13.17 -14.34 14.30
C LEU A 74 -14.59 -14.40 13.75
N HIS A 75 -15.18 -13.23 13.45
CA HIS A 75 -16.44 -13.16 12.74
C HIS A 75 -16.22 -13.49 11.27
N GLU A 76 -17.23 -13.37 10.44
CA GLU A 76 -17.15 -13.78 9.02
C GLU A 76 -16.69 -15.23 8.87
N ARG A 77 -17.14 -16.10 9.80
CA ARG A 77 -16.80 -17.53 9.83
C ARG A 77 -15.29 -17.78 9.91
N GLY A 78 -14.58 -16.91 10.62
CA GLY A 78 -13.14 -17.05 10.76
C GLY A 78 -12.35 -16.81 9.48
N GLY A 79 -12.92 -16.06 8.54
CA GLY A 79 -12.27 -15.77 7.27
C GLY A 79 -11.14 -14.76 7.40
N ARG A 80 -10.34 -14.68 6.33
CA ARG A 80 -9.26 -13.71 6.25
C ARG A 80 -9.70 -12.50 5.42
N THR A 81 -9.24 -11.33 5.84
CA THR A 81 -9.42 -10.07 5.11
C THR A 81 -8.04 -9.51 4.79
N ALA A 82 -7.87 -8.99 3.59
CA ALA A 82 -6.70 -8.21 3.25
C ALA A 82 -7.05 -6.74 3.26
N GLN A 83 -6.13 -5.92 3.73
CA GLN A 83 -6.32 -4.47 3.76
C GLN A 83 -5.13 -3.78 3.13
N ILE A 84 -5.42 -2.88 2.20
CA ILE A 84 -4.43 -1.98 1.64
C ILE A 84 -4.28 -0.83 2.63
N VAL A 85 -3.11 -0.72 3.27
CA VAL A 85 -2.86 0.29 4.29
C VAL A 85 -1.96 1.42 3.79
N LEU A 86 -1.37 1.25 2.62
CA LEU A 86 -0.50 2.25 2.00
C LEU A 86 -0.55 2.07 0.49
N LEU A 87 -0.67 3.19 -0.22
CA LEU A 87 -0.53 3.22 -1.68
C LEU A 87 0.07 4.56 -2.05
N ARG A 88 1.25 4.55 -2.66
CA ARG A 88 1.92 5.74 -3.14
C ARG A 88 2.44 5.50 -4.54
N VAL A 89 2.26 6.49 -5.41
CA VAL A 89 2.70 6.40 -6.80
C VAL A 89 3.47 7.68 -7.12
N ALA A 90 4.61 7.54 -7.79
CA ALA A 90 5.38 8.70 -8.23
C ALA A 90 4.51 9.58 -9.12
N GLU A 91 4.63 10.89 -8.95
CA GLU A 91 3.72 11.85 -9.58
C GLU A 91 3.65 11.69 -11.09
N GLU A 92 4.80 11.50 -11.74
CA GLU A 92 4.88 11.36 -13.19
C GLU A 92 4.23 10.07 -13.72
N TYR A 93 3.90 9.13 -12.84
CA TYR A 93 3.29 7.86 -13.22
C TYR A 93 1.82 7.72 -12.79
N ARG A 94 1.23 8.75 -12.20
CA ARG A 94 -0.15 8.68 -11.68
C ARG A 94 -1.20 8.43 -12.76
N THR A 95 -0.92 8.87 -14.00
CA THR A 95 -1.85 8.69 -15.11
C THR A 95 -1.44 7.55 -16.04
N SER A 96 -0.43 6.76 -15.66
CA SER A 96 0.12 5.72 -16.51
C SER A 96 -0.65 4.40 -16.46
N GLY A 97 -1.57 4.24 -15.52
CA GLY A 97 -2.28 2.98 -15.28
C GLY A 97 -1.57 2.04 -14.30
N VAL A 98 -0.36 2.40 -13.82
CA VAL A 98 0.39 1.54 -12.92
C VAL A 98 -0.34 1.34 -11.59
N THR A 99 -1.09 2.33 -11.13
CA THR A 99 -1.84 2.24 -9.88
C THR A 99 -2.83 1.09 -9.92
N GLY A 100 -3.64 1.03 -10.97
CA GLY A 100 -4.62 -0.05 -11.15
C GLY A 100 -3.95 -1.41 -11.26
N MET A 101 -2.83 -1.49 -11.98
CA MET A 101 -2.09 -2.75 -12.12
C MET A 101 -1.51 -3.22 -10.78
N LEU A 102 -1.01 -2.30 -9.96
CA LEU A 102 -0.48 -2.65 -8.65
C LEU A 102 -1.59 -3.11 -7.70
N VAL A 103 -2.75 -2.45 -7.75
CA VAL A 103 -3.92 -2.88 -6.97
C VAL A 103 -4.37 -4.27 -7.42
N ASP A 104 -4.42 -4.53 -8.72
CA ASP A 104 -4.78 -5.86 -9.24
C ASP A 104 -3.78 -6.93 -8.77
N HIS A 105 -2.49 -6.59 -8.74
CA HIS A 105 -1.48 -7.50 -8.24
C HIS A 105 -1.71 -7.82 -6.75
N ALA A 106 -2.05 -6.80 -5.95
CA ALA A 106 -2.36 -6.97 -4.53
C ALA A 106 -3.62 -7.84 -4.34
N VAL A 107 -4.64 -7.62 -5.16
CA VAL A 107 -5.87 -8.43 -5.11
C VAL A 107 -5.55 -9.89 -5.43
N GLY A 108 -4.69 -10.13 -6.43
CA GLY A 108 -4.21 -11.47 -6.74
C GLY A 108 -3.49 -12.14 -5.56
N ARG A 109 -2.61 -11.38 -4.88
CA ARG A 109 -1.94 -11.88 -3.68
C ARG A 109 -2.94 -12.22 -2.58
N ALA A 110 -3.95 -11.39 -2.38
CA ALA A 110 -4.99 -11.64 -1.38
C ALA A 110 -5.76 -12.93 -1.69
N ARG A 111 -6.07 -13.17 -2.96
CA ARG A 111 -6.71 -14.43 -3.36
C ARG A 111 -5.84 -15.65 -3.06
N ASP A 112 -4.56 -15.56 -3.37
CA ASP A 112 -3.61 -16.64 -3.11
C ASP A 112 -3.48 -16.92 -1.61
N LEU A 113 -3.67 -15.91 -0.76
CA LEU A 113 -3.63 -16.05 0.69
C LEU A 113 -4.96 -16.57 1.27
N GLY A 114 -5.96 -16.79 0.44
CA GLY A 114 -7.26 -17.26 0.88
C GLY A 114 -8.14 -16.19 1.50
N CYS A 115 -7.87 -14.91 1.24
CA CYS A 115 -8.69 -13.83 1.74
C CYS A 115 -10.04 -13.79 1.04
N ARG A 116 -11.07 -13.42 1.76
CA ARG A 116 -12.43 -13.32 1.23
C ARG A 116 -12.73 -11.95 0.64
N ARG A 117 -11.99 -10.93 1.09
CA ARG A 117 -12.16 -9.59 0.55
C ARG A 117 -10.87 -8.79 0.72
N VAL A 118 -10.76 -7.74 -0.07
CA VAL A 118 -9.73 -6.71 0.07
C VAL A 118 -10.44 -5.41 0.39
N GLN A 119 -9.96 -4.70 1.40
CA GLN A 119 -10.53 -3.42 1.76
C GLN A 119 -9.46 -2.35 1.76
N VAL A 120 -9.89 -1.09 1.63
CA VAL A 120 -9.00 0.07 1.67
C VAL A 120 -9.74 1.18 2.43
N MET A 121 -8.99 1.96 3.19
CA MET A 121 -9.52 3.16 3.82
C MET A 121 -9.04 4.37 3.01
N SER A 122 -10.00 5.08 2.41
CA SER A 122 -9.72 6.32 1.71
C SER A 122 -10.13 7.48 2.61
N GLY A 123 -9.27 8.48 2.75
CA GLY A 123 -9.58 9.64 3.58
C GLY A 123 -10.79 10.41 3.05
N THR A 124 -11.55 11.01 3.96
CA THR A 124 -12.74 11.78 3.59
C THR A 124 -12.39 13.03 2.80
N ASP A 125 -11.17 13.53 2.96
CA ASP A 125 -10.65 14.68 2.24
C ASP A 125 -10.09 14.32 0.86
N ARG A 126 -10.11 13.02 0.50
CA ARG A 126 -9.61 12.51 -0.78
C ARG A 126 -10.75 11.97 -1.63
N SER A 127 -11.81 12.73 -1.74
CA SER A 127 -12.98 12.33 -2.53
C SER A 127 -12.66 12.12 -4.01
N ASP A 128 -11.56 12.71 -4.49
CA ASP A 128 -11.10 12.50 -5.86
C ASP A 128 -10.58 11.09 -6.12
N GLU A 129 -10.25 10.33 -5.07
CA GLU A 129 -9.82 8.94 -5.20
C GLU A 129 -11.00 7.96 -5.30
N HIS A 130 -12.19 8.36 -4.86
CA HIS A 130 -13.35 7.46 -4.85
C HIS A 130 -13.69 6.89 -6.23
N PRO A 131 -13.67 7.67 -7.33
CA PRO A 131 -13.93 7.10 -8.65
C PRO A 131 -12.91 6.04 -9.06
N PHE A 132 -11.64 6.20 -8.65
CA PHE A 132 -10.62 5.19 -8.93
C PHE A 132 -10.97 3.86 -8.24
N TRP A 133 -11.33 3.91 -6.95
CA TRP A 133 -11.64 2.69 -6.21
C TRP A 133 -12.89 2.00 -6.75
N GLU A 134 -13.91 2.78 -7.12
CA GLU A 134 -15.12 2.24 -7.73
C GLU A 134 -14.81 1.53 -9.06
N ARG A 135 -14.00 2.14 -9.91
CA ARG A 135 -13.58 1.52 -11.18
C ARG A 135 -12.76 0.27 -10.95
N ALA A 136 -12.01 0.21 -9.85
CA ALA A 136 -11.24 -0.97 -9.48
C ALA A 136 -12.08 -2.08 -8.85
N GLY A 137 -13.39 -1.89 -8.75
CA GLY A 137 -14.31 -2.90 -8.26
C GLY A 137 -14.61 -2.81 -6.77
N PHE A 138 -14.18 -1.74 -6.10
CA PHE A 138 -14.44 -1.55 -4.67
C PHE A 138 -15.75 -0.80 -4.49
N VAL A 139 -16.49 -1.16 -3.44
CA VAL A 139 -17.72 -0.47 -3.06
C VAL A 139 -17.54 0.05 -1.63
N GLN A 140 -18.12 1.21 -1.35
CA GLN A 140 -18.04 1.77 -0.02
C GLN A 140 -19.00 1.02 0.90
N LEU A 141 -18.48 0.33 1.91
CA LEU A 141 -19.27 -0.47 2.84
C LEU A 141 -19.34 0.13 4.24
N ASP A 142 -18.23 0.68 4.73
CA ASP A 142 -18.12 1.08 6.12
C ASP A 142 -17.51 2.47 6.24
N ARG A 143 -17.71 3.08 7.42
CA ARG A 143 -17.03 4.31 7.78
C ARG A 143 -15.94 4.01 8.80
N GLY A 144 -14.74 4.52 8.57
CA GLY A 144 -13.63 4.34 9.49
C GLY A 144 -13.52 5.52 10.44
N TYR A 145 -13.07 5.24 11.65
CA TYR A 145 -12.77 6.24 12.67
C TYR A 145 -11.36 5.99 13.18
N ALA A 146 -10.60 7.04 13.40
CA ALA A 146 -9.25 6.94 13.93
C ALA A 146 -9.09 7.88 15.12
N ARG A 147 -8.39 7.39 16.14
CA ARG A 147 -8.04 8.20 17.30
C ARG A 147 -6.53 8.13 17.49
N PRO A 148 -5.81 9.25 17.30
CA PRO A 148 -4.36 9.25 17.53
C PRO A 148 -4.03 8.87 18.98
N LEU A 149 -2.93 8.17 19.16
CA LEU A 149 -2.40 7.82 20.47
C LEU A 149 -1.13 8.62 20.72
N ASP A 150 -1.06 9.29 21.86
CA ASP A 150 0.09 10.14 22.25
C ASP A 150 1.31 9.31 22.58
#